data_0403ad562eb9f69d87a35f33396b5f88
#
_entry.id   0403ad562eb9f69d87a35f33396b5f88
#
_cell.length_a   1.000
_cell.length_b   1.000
_cell.length_c   1.000
_cell.angle_alpha   90.00
_cell.angle_beta   90.00
_cell.angle_gamma   90.00
#
_symmetry.space_group_name_H-M   'P 1'
#
loop_
_entity.id
_entity.type
_entity.pdbx_description
1 polymer ?
#
loop_
_entity_poly.entity_id
_entity_poly.type
_entity_poly.pdbx_seq_one_letter_code
_entity_poly.pdbx_strand_id
1 'polypeptide(L)'
;MDWARQIHVKTPAELEIMREAGRINATVHATVRELLKPGVATADLNAAAEEVLRKHNAVSPFKNYPGPYPYPASITVCINDELVHGIPTKKRK
;
A
#
# COMPACT_ATOMS: atom_id res chain seq x y z
N MET A 1 25.31 -6.91 -15.50
CA MET A 1 25.14 -7.23 -14.08
C MET A 1 24.05 -8.29 -13.92
N ASP A 2 24.34 -9.26 -13.14
CA ASP A 2 23.46 -10.41 -13.01
C ASP A 2 22.66 -10.33 -11.70
N TRP A 3 21.72 -9.41 -11.67
CA TRP A 3 20.89 -9.17 -10.49
C TRP A 3 20.12 -10.42 -10.06
N ALA A 4 19.82 -11.34 -11.00
CA ALA A 4 19.09 -12.56 -10.70
C ALA A 4 19.87 -13.53 -9.78
N ARG A 5 21.20 -13.33 -9.67
CA ARG A 5 22.03 -14.09 -8.76
C ARG A 5 22.14 -13.48 -7.38
N GLN A 6 21.64 -12.24 -7.22
CA GLN A 6 21.70 -11.52 -5.96
C GLN A 6 20.42 -11.77 -5.17
N ILE A 7 20.40 -12.88 -4.45
CA ILE A 7 19.29 -13.21 -3.57
C ILE A 7 19.62 -12.67 -2.19
N HIS A 8 18.81 -11.72 -1.73
CA HIS A 8 18.99 -11.17 -0.40
C HIS A 8 18.37 -12.10 0.64
N VAL A 9 19.21 -12.81 1.36
CA VAL A 9 18.78 -13.68 2.46
C VAL A 9 18.74 -12.82 3.73
N LYS A 10 17.56 -12.65 4.30
CA LYS A 10 17.35 -11.79 5.46
C LYS A 10 17.89 -12.42 6.73
N THR A 11 18.50 -11.60 7.58
CA THR A 11 18.91 -12.02 8.92
C THR A 11 17.67 -12.20 9.80
N PRO A 12 17.79 -12.91 10.96
CA PRO A 12 16.66 -12.99 11.90
C PRO A 12 16.12 -11.64 12.34
N ALA A 13 17.00 -10.64 12.54
CA ALA A 13 16.58 -9.29 12.90
C ALA A 13 15.79 -8.62 11.77
N GLU A 14 16.24 -8.78 10.53
CA GLU A 14 15.53 -8.26 9.37
C GLU A 14 14.18 -8.93 9.17
N LEU A 15 14.10 -10.24 9.41
CA LEU A 15 12.82 -10.97 9.34
C LEU A 15 11.82 -10.45 10.37
N GLU A 16 12.28 -10.07 11.56
CA GLU A 16 11.39 -9.52 12.58
C GLU A 16 10.82 -8.17 12.14
N ILE A 17 11.64 -7.33 11.50
CA ILE A 17 11.18 -6.06 10.93
C ILE A 17 10.14 -6.32 9.83
N MET A 18 10.39 -7.27 8.97
CA MET A 18 9.44 -7.65 7.91
C MET A 18 8.14 -8.20 8.48
N ARG A 19 8.22 -8.95 9.58
CA ARG A 19 7.03 -9.50 10.25
C ARG A 19 6.17 -8.38 10.81
N GLU A 20 6.79 -7.36 11.40
CA GLU A 20 6.07 -6.20 11.89
C GLU A 20 5.44 -5.41 10.74
N ALA A 21 6.17 -5.23 9.65
CA ALA A 21 5.63 -4.58 8.45
C ALA A 21 4.41 -5.35 7.92
N GLY A 22 4.47 -6.68 7.94
CA GLY A 22 3.35 -7.54 7.54
C GLY A 22 2.12 -7.37 8.44
N ARG A 23 2.32 -7.22 9.75
CA ARG A 23 1.21 -6.96 10.67
C ARG A 23 0.54 -5.62 10.37
N ILE A 24 1.34 -4.59 10.11
CA ILE A 24 0.83 -3.27 9.75
C ILE A 24 0.06 -3.34 8.44
N ASN A 25 0.59 -4.05 7.44
CA ASN A 25 -0.08 -4.25 6.16
C ASN A 25 -1.43 -4.96 6.35
N ALA A 26 -1.48 -5.99 7.19
CA ALA A 26 -2.73 -6.69 7.49
C ALA A 26 -3.75 -5.76 8.15
N THR A 27 -3.29 -4.86 9.02
CA THR A 27 -4.16 -3.86 9.65
C THR A 27 -4.71 -2.88 8.62
N VAL A 28 -3.90 -2.47 7.64
CA VAL A 28 -4.35 -1.63 6.54
C VAL A 28 -5.48 -2.34 5.77
N HIS A 29 -5.28 -3.60 5.43
CA HIS A 29 -6.29 -4.37 4.71
C HIS A 29 -7.59 -4.50 5.51
N ALA A 30 -7.51 -4.80 6.79
CA ALA A 30 -8.69 -4.92 7.64
C ALA A 30 -9.46 -3.60 7.72
N THR A 31 -8.74 -2.49 7.87
CA THR A 31 -9.34 -1.16 7.97
C THR A 31 -10.04 -0.78 6.67
N VAL A 32 -9.38 -0.99 5.54
CA VAL A 32 -9.95 -0.69 4.22
C VAL A 32 -11.18 -1.57 3.98
N ARG A 33 -11.10 -2.84 4.33
CA ARG A 33 -12.22 -3.78 4.15
C ARG A 33 -13.48 -3.32 4.87
N GLU A 34 -13.36 -2.77 6.06
CA GLU A 34 -14.50 -2.26 6.83
C GLU A 34 -15.19 -1.08 6.14
N LEU A 35 -14.45 -0.32 5.35
CA LEU A 35 -14.96 0.85 4.65
C LEU A 35 -15.52 0.53 3.26
N LEU A 36 -15.30 -0.69 2.77
CA LEU A 36 -15.74 -1.08 1.43
C LEU A 36 -17.25 -1.20 1.38
N LYS A 37 -17.88 -0.22 0.77
CA LYS A 37 -19.32 -0.16 0.54
C LYS A 37 -19.58 0.47 -0.81
N PRO A 38 -20.67 0.15 -1.48
CA PRO A 38 -21.03 0.84 -2.72
C PRO A 38 -21.07 2.34 -2.49
N GLY A 39 -20.42 3.09 -3.38
CA GLY A 39 -20.38 4.54 -3.31
C GLY A 39 -19.20 5.11 -2.54
N VAL A 40 -18.38 4.29 -1.85
CA VAL A 40 -17.18 4.80 -1.19
C VAL A 40 -16.16 5.25 -2.25
N ALA A 41 -15.57 6.42 -2.06
CA ALA A 41 -14.53 6.90 -2.97
C ALA A 41 -13.21 6.18 -2.68
N THR A 42 -12.47 5.83 -3.74
CA THR A 42 -11.17 5.18 -3.56
C THR A 42 -10.18 6.06 -2.81
N ALA A 43 -10.32 7.40 -2.91
CA ALA A 43 -9.53 8.33 -2.10
C ALA A 43 -9.76 8.15 -0.60
N ASP A 44 -10.97 7.79 -0.17
CA ASP A 44 -11.27 7.56 1.24
C ASP A 44 -10.58 6.31 1.75
N LEU A 45 -10.46 5.29 0.91
CA LEU A 45 -9.72 4.07 1.24
C LEU A 45 -8.24 4.38 1.42
N ASN A 46 -7.68 5.22 0.55
CA ASN A 46 -6.29 5.66 0.68
C ASN A 46 -6.07 6.46 1.96
N ALA A 47 -6.98 7.37 2.29
CA ALA A 47 -6.87 8.17 3.51
C ALA A 47 -6.87 7.28 4.76
N ALA A 48 -7.72 6.27 4.80
CA ALA A 48 -7.77 5.32 5.90
C ALA A 48 -6.46 4.52 6.01
N ALA A 49 -5.92 4.08 4.87
CA ALA A 49 -4.65 3.37 4.84
C ALA A 49 -3.51 4.26 5.36
N GLU A 50 -3.46 5.51 4.93
CA GLU A 50 -2.43 6.46 5.38
C GLU A 50 -2.52 6.72 6.88
N GLU A 51 -3.73 6.77 7.44
CA GLU A 51 -3.90 6.93 8.87
C GLU A 51 -3.35 5.75 9.67
N VAL A 52 -3.56 4.53 9.21
CA VAL A 52 -2.99 3.34 9.84
C VAL A 52 -1.45 3.39 9.78
N LEU A 53 -0.89 3.75 8.63
CA LEU A 53 0.56 3.86 8.48
C LEU A 53 1.12 4.92 9.43
N ARG A 54 0.46 6.07 9.52
CA ARG A 54 0.88 7.14 10.41
C ARG A 54 0.90 6.70 11.87
N LYS A 55 -0.12 6.00 12.32
CA LYS A 55 -0.20 5.51 13.70
C LYS A 55 0.92 4.55 14.06
N HIS A 56 1.46 3.82 13.10
CA HIS A 56 2.51 2.85 13.31
C HIS A 56 3.89 3.36 12.89
N ASN A 57 4.02 4.66 12.57
CA ASN A 57 5.25 5.26 12.07
C ASN A 57 5.80 4.52 10.85
N ALA A 58 4.90 4.05 10.00
CA ALA A 58 5.24 3.32 8.79
C ALA A 58 5.02 4.21 7.55
N VAL A 59 5.66 3.85 6.46
CA VAL A 59 5.51 4.55 5.18
C VAL A 59 5.20 3.54 4.09
N SER A 60 4.49 4.01 3.05
CA SER A 60 4.23 3.18 1.87
C SER A 60 5.37 3.36 0.87
N PRO A 61 5.91 2.26 0.30
CA PRO A 61 6.90 2.37 -0.76
C PRO A 61 6.32 2.93 -2.06
N PHE A 62 4.99 2.97 -2.19
CA PHE A 62 4.35 3.51 -3.39
C PHE A 62 4.34 5.03 -3.39
N LYS A 63 4.11 5.66 -2.24
CA LYS A 63 3.96 7.11 -2.15
C LYS A 63 5.22 7.81 -2.62
N ASN A 64 5.07 8.72 -3.57
CA ASN A 64 6.15 9.48 -4.18
C ASN A 64 7.15 8.62 -4.96
N TYR A 65 6.77 7.40 -5.32
CA TYR A 65 7.64 6.55 -6.15
C TYR A 65 7.97 7.26 -7.47
N PRO A 66 9.26 7.29 -7.87
CA PRO A 66 9.67 8.00 -9.08
C PRO A 66 9.06 7.42 -10.35
N GLY A 67 8.75 8.30 -11.30
CA GLY A 67 8.19 7.95 -12.59
C GLY A 67 8.02 9.22 -13.40
N PRO A 68 7.13 9.24 -14.40
CA PRO A 68 6.78 10.48 -15.09
C PRO A 68 6.26 11.54 -14.11
N TYR A 69 5.67 11.11 -13.00
CA TYR A 69 5.30 11.95 -11.87
C TYR A 69 5.39 11.06 -10.61
N PRO A 70 5.61 11.64 -9.41
CA PRO A 70 5.60 10.86 -8.18
C PRO A 70 4.22 10.23 -7.96
N TYR A 71 4.19 8.96 -7.55
CA TYR A 71 2.92 8.28 -7.30
C TYR A 71 2.18 8.97 -6.15
N PRO A 72 0.92 9.40 -6.33
CA PRO A 72 0.26 10.32 -5.40
C PRO A 72 -0.38 9.67 -4.17
N ALA A 73 -0.32 8.36 -4.03
CA ALA A 73 -1.05 7.66 -2.98
C ALA A 73 -0.21 6.59 -2.30
N SER A 74 -0.72 6.08 -1.17
CA SER A 74 -0.04 5.03 -0.42
C SER A 74 -0.47 3.63 -0.82
N ILE A 75 -1.61 3.52 -1.52
CA ILE A 75 -2.14 2.23 -2.00
C ILE A 75 -2.56 2.34 -3.46
N THR A 76 -2.81 1.21 -4.08
CA THR A 76 -3.49 1.13 -5.37
C THR A 76 -4.86 0.51 -5.15
N VAL A 77 -5.87 0.98 -5.87
CA VAL A 77 -7.22 0.43 -5.79
C VAL A 77 -7.71 0.16 -7.21
N CYS A 78 -7.93 -1.10 -7.50
CA CYS A 78 -8.40 -1.54 -8.82
C CYS A 78 -9.86 -1.96 -8.72
N ILE A 79 -10.71 -1.33 -9.52
CA ILE A 79 -12.16 -1.56 -9.49
C ILE A 79 -12.53 -2.51 -10.63
N ASN A 80 -13.32 -3.54 -10.29
CA ASN A 80 -13.84 -4.51 -11.24
C ASN A 80 -12.73 -5.17 -12.07
N ASP A 81 -12.66 -4.87 -13.37
CA ASP A 81 -11.71 -5.49 -14.29
C ASP A 81 -10.38 -4.74 -14.44
N GLU A 82 -10.14 -3.71 -13.64
CA GLU A 82 -8.84 -3.05 -13.60
C GLU A 82 -7.79 -4.00 -13.05
N LEU A 83 -6.65 -4.08 -13.72
CA LEU A 83 -5.63 -5.06 -13.37
C LEU A 83 -4.65 -4.56 -12.30
N VAL A 84 -4.01 -3.41 -12.54
CA VAL A 84 -2.99 -2.86 -11.64
C VAL A 84 -3.01 -1.33 -11.67
N HIS A 85 -2.34 -0.73 -10.70
CA HIS A 85 -2.00 0.70 -10.67
C HIS A 85 -3.20 1.65 -10.67
N GLY A 86 -4.34 1.20 -10.15
CA GLY A 86 -5.48 2.09 -9.95
C GLY A 86 -5.15 3.17 -8.93
N ILE A 87 -5.19 4.44 -9.36
CA ILE A 87 -4.87 5.56 -8.47
C ILE A 87 -6.13 5.96 -7.70
N PRO A 88 -6.09 5.99 -6.36
CA PRO A 88 -7.23 6.45 -5.56
C PRO A 88 -7.59 7.89 -5.85
N THR A 89 -8.86 8.16 -6.12
CA THR A 89 -9.38 9.51 -6.35
C THR A 89 -10.77 9.65 -5.77
N LYS A 90 -11.24 10.90 -5.64
CA LYS A 90 -12.60 11.17 -5.16
C LYS A 90 -13.68 10.78 -6.18
N LYS A 91 -13.31 10.66 -7.44
CA LYS A 91 -14.24 10.35 -8.54
C LYS A 91 -14.45 8.85 -8.73
N ARG A 92 -13.48 8.04 -8.35
CA ARG A 92 -13.54 6.59 -8.51
C ARG A 92 -14.18 5.97 -7.27
N LYS A 93 -15.31 5.35 -7.48
CA LYS A 93 -16.13 4.80 -6.41
C LYS A 93 -16.46 3.33 -6.61
#